data_ceb6a89bc7b32b11693d07fef8c9ce51
#
_entry.id   ceb6a89bc7b32b11693d07fef8c9ce51
#
_cell.length_a   1.000
_cell.length_b   1.000
_cell.length_c   1.000
_cell.angle_alpha   90.00
_cell.angle_beta   90.00
_cell.angle_gamma   90.00
#
_symmetry.space_group_name_H-M   'P 1'
#
loop_
_entity.id
_entity.type
_entity.pdbx_description
1 polymer ?
#
loop_
_entity_poly.entity_id
_entity_poly.type
_entity_poly.pdbx_seq_one_letter_code
_entity_poly.pdbx_strand_id
1 'polypeptide(L)'
;MILKTNHLDIDTYLKLREKVNWKKLTKTQAEAAIKGSLYTVVAYEDNEPVGMGRIVGDGAVICYIQDLIVVPECQKKGMGHAIITKLIDYVKEIKLSDTEIMLDLMCARGRENFYKKEGFISRPNDKLGPGMIMYIK
;
A
#
# COMPACT_ATOMS: atom_id res chain seq x y z
N MET A 1 -13.59 13.53 -1.23
CA MET A 1 -12.55 12.60 -0.74
C MET A 1 -11.50 13.34 0.06
N ILE A 2 -11.16 12.83 1.23
CA ILE A 2 -10.11 13.40 2.08
C ILE A 2 -9.07 12.31 2.34
N LEU A 3 -7.79 12.64 2.17
CA LEU A 3 -6.69 11.76 2.51
C LEU A 3 -6.06 12.22 3.83
N LYS A 4 -5.90 11.29 4.77
CA LYS A 4 -5.18 11.54 6.03
C LYS A 4 -3.97 10.64 6.13
N THR A 5 -2.84 11.18 6.53
CA THR A 5 -1.58 10.45 6.64
C THR A 5 -1.27 10.14 8.10
N ASN A 6 -0.76 8.92 8.35
CA ASN A 6 -0.39 8.46 9.69
C ASN A 6 -1.53 8.50 10.72
N HIS A 7 -2.76 8.24 10.24
CA HIS A 7 -3.97 8.18 11.06
C HIS A 7 -4.63 6.80 11.05
N LEU A 8 -3.97 5.79 10.50
CA LEU A 8 -4.52 4.44 10.45
C LEU A 8 -4.58 3.85 11.87
N ASP A 9 -5.77 3.47 12.30
CA ASP A 9 -5.96 2.75 13.56
C ASP A 9 -6.31 1.28 13.32
N ILE A 10 -6.28 0.47 14.39
CA ILE A 10 -6.49 -0.97 14.31
C ILE A 10 -7.88 -1.30 13.73
N ASP A 11 -8.91 -0.62 14.20
CA ASP A 11 -10.30 -0.93 13.79
C ASP A 11 -10.50 -0.60 12.31
N THR A 12 -9.99 0.54 11.85
CA THR A 12 -10.04 0.93 10.43
C THR A 12 -9.29 -0.08 9.56
N TYR A 13 -8.10 -0.48 9.99
CA TYR A 13 -7.27 -1.43 9.27
C TYR A 13 -8.00 -2.77 9.08
N LEU A 14 -8.52 -3.34 10.18
CA LEU A 14 -9.24 -4.60 10.14
C LEU A 14 -10.52 -4.52 9.31
N LYS A 15 -11.27 -3.42 9.45
CA LYS A 15 -12.50 -3.19 8.71
C LYS A 15 -12.28 -3.12 7.19
N LEU A 16 -11.26 -2.38 6.76
CA LEU A 16 -10.97 -2.24 5.33
C LEU A 16 -10.49 -3.56 4.72
N ARG A 17 -9.69 -4.33 5.45
CA ARG A 17 -9.28 -5.67 5.00
C ARG A 17 -10.48 -6.61 4.84
N GLU A 18 -11.41 -6.57 5.77
CA GLU A 18 -12.63 -7.37 5.72
C GLU A 18 -13.49 -7.03 4.50
N LYS A 19 -13.61 -5.75 4.17
CA LYS A 19 -14.41 -5.29 3.02
C LYS A 19 -13.90 -5.79 1.67
N VAL A 20 -12.64 -6.17 1.58
CA VAL A 20 -12.05 -6.76 0.36
C VAL A 20 -11.76 -8.24 0.52
N ASN A 21 -12.30 -8.86 1.56
CA ASN A 21 -12.20 -10.32 1.83
C ASN A 21 -10.77 -10.81 1.99
N TRP A 22 -9.89 -9.97 2.53
CA TRP A 22 -8.53 -10.39 2.82
C TRP A 22 -8.47 -11.16 4.13
N LYS A 23 -7.43 -11.99 4.26
CA LYS A 23 -7.19 -12.81 5.44
C LYS A 23 -7.32 -11.99 6.72
N LYS A 24 -8.06 -12.55 7.69
CA LYS A 24 -8.26 -11.91 8.98
C LYS A 24 -6.96 -11.89 9.80
N LEU A 25 -6.66 -10.76 10.39
CA LEU A 25 -5.52 -10.61 11.31
C LEU A 25 -6.03 -10.54 12.74
N THR A 26 -5.18 -10.93 13.70
CA THR A 26 -5.47 -10.65 15.11
C THR A 26 -5.27 -9.18 15.39
N LYS A 27 -5.89 -8.64 16.44
CA LYS A 27 -5.69 -7.25 16.86
C LYS A 27 -4.23 -6.97 17.20
N THR A 28 -3.56 -7.91 17.89
CA THR A 28 -2.15 -7.79 18.24
C THR A 28 -1.27 -7.70 17.00
N GLN A 29 -1.56 -8.54 16.00
CA GLN A 29 -0.83 -8.52 14.72
C GLN A 29 -1.05 -7.20 13.98
N ALA A 30 -2.29 -6.73 13.92
CA ALA A 30 -2.62 -5.45 13.27
C ALA A 30 -1.93 -4.28 13.95
N GLU A 31 -1.91 -4.25 15.29
CA GLU A 31 -1.22 -3.21 16.05
C GLU A 31 0.27 -3.19 15.74
N ALA A 32 0.91 -4.35 15.76
CA ALA A 32 2.35 -4.48 15.44
C ALA A 32 2.64 -4.02 14.01
N ALA A 33 1.77 -4.39 13.06
CA ALA A 33 1.92 -4.00 11.66
C ALA A 33 1.85 -2.48 11.48
N ILE A 34 0.87 -1.84 12.12
CA ILE A 34 0.73 -0.38 12.04
C ILE A 34 1.95 0.32 12.65
N LYS A 35 2.40 -0.12 13.83
CA LYS A 35 3.60 0.41 14.48
C LYS A 35 4.85 0.26 13.63
N GLY A 36 4.97 -0.85 12.89
CA GLY A 36 6.10 -1.12 12.01
C GLY A 36 6.04 -0.42 10.67
N SER A 37 4.97 0.34 10.40
CA SER A 37 4.81 1.05 9.14
C SER A 37 5.61 2.34 9.15
N LEU A 38 6.27 2.64 8.03
CA LEU A 38 6.94 3.93 7.84
C LEU A 38 5.91 5.04 7.60
N TYR A 39 4.83 4.70 6.91
CA TYR A 39 3.86 5.70 6.45
C TYR A 39 2.54 5.01 6.14
N THR A 40 1.44 5.66 6.48
CA THR A 40 0.09 5.17 6.15
C THR A 40 -0.75 6.29 5.58
N VAL A 41 -1.65 5.92 4.68
CA VAL A 41 -2.64 6.85 4.09
C VAL A 41 -4.00 6.19 4.25
N VAL A 42 -4.99 6.96 4.69
CA VAL A 42 -6.38 6.53 4.73
C VAL A 42 -7.21 7.53 3.94
N ALA A 43 -8.04 7.03 3.04
CA ALA A 43 -8.98 7.84 2.27
C ALA A 43 -10.36 7.77 2.91
N TYR A 44 -11.00 8.93 3.03
CA TYR A 44 -12.34 9.07 3.61
C TYR A 44 -13.30 9.66 2.61
N GLU A 45 -14.53 9.16 2.61
CA GLU A 45 -15.68 9.74 1.93
C GLU A 45 -16.79 9.85 2.95
N ASP A 46 -17.37 11.06 3.10
CA ASP A 46 -18.43 11.33 4.10
C ASP A 46 -18.07 10.81 5.50
N ASN A 47 -16.82 11.05 5.91
CA ASN A 47 -16.26 10.64 7.20
C ASN A 47 -16.12 9.11 7.39
N GLU A 48 -16.31 8.33 6.33
CA GLU A 48 -16.12 6.89 6.36
C GLU A 48 -14.79 6.51 5.70
N PRO A 49 -13.98 5.63 6.31
CA PRO A 49 -12.76 5.15 5.65
C PRO A 49 -13.14 4.22 4.49
N VAL A 50 -12.65 4.54 3.31
CA VAL A 50 -12.99 3.82 2.08
C VAL A 50 -11.77 3.30 1.32
N GLY A 51 -10.59 3.63 1.77
CA GLY A 51 -9.36 3.13 1.17
C GLY A 51 -8.16 3.39 2.06
N MET A 52 -7.08 2.70 1.77
CA MET A 52 -5.84 2.87 2.52
C MET A 52 -4.64 2.37 1.72
N GLY A 53 -3.47 2.76 2.16
CA GLY A 53 -2.20 2.18 1.74
C GLY A 53 -1.17 2.37 2.84
N ARG A 54 -0.15 1.51 2.84
CA ARG A 54 0.89 1.61 3.86
C ARG A 54 2.26 1.27 3.26
N ILE A 55 3.30 1.94 3.77
CA ILE A 55 4.69 1.72 3.37
C ILE A 55 5.43 1.03 4.52
N VAL A 56 6.12 -0.06 4.20
CA VAL A 56 7.08 -0.73 5.09
C VAL A 56 8.44 -0.80 4.41
N GLY A 57 9.49 -1.05 5.16
CA GLY A 57 10.84 -1.18 4.63
C GLY A 57 11.86 -0.45 5.48
N ASP A 58 13.10 -0.34 4.97
CA ASP A 58 14.16 0.38 5.68
C ASP A 58 14.15 1.90 5.41
N GLY A 59 13.40 2.33 4.40
CA GLY A 59 13.32 3.76 4.05
C GLY A 59 14.56 4.33 3.39
N ALA A 60 15.51 3.51 3.00
CA ALA A 60 16.78 3.94 2.40
C ALA A 60 17.11 3.17 1.13
N VAL A 61 17.09 1.85 1.19
CA VAL A 61 17.35 0.97 0.03
C VAL A 61 16.05 0.46 -0.56
N ILE A 62 15.09 0.13 0.30
CA ILE A 62 13.83 -0.49 -0.10
C ILE A 62 12.65 0.07 0.67
N CYS A 63 11.56 0.29 -0.06
CA CYS A 63 10.23 0.52 0.48
C CYS A 63 9.26 -0.42 -0.23
N TYR A 64 8.26 -0.90 0.51
CA TYR A 64 7.26 -1.84 0.00
C TYR A 64 5.87 -1.29 0.30
N ILE A 65 5.02 -1.27 -0.73
CA ILE A 65 3.61 -0.91 -0.55
C ILE A 65 2.85 -2.17 -0.14
N GLN A 66 2.27 -2.12 1.04
CA GLN A 66 1.44 -3.18 1.58
C GLN A 66 0.03 -2.66 1.81
N ASP A 67 -0.95 -3.50 1.53
CA ASP A 67 -2.35 -3.22 1.84
C ASP A 67 -2.94 -2.01 1.10
N LEU A 68 -2.65 -1.86 -0.20
CA LEU A 68 -3.38 -0.87 -1.00
C LEU A 68 -4.80 -1.37 -1.23
N ILE A 69 -5.75 -0.74 -0.56
CA ILE A 69 -7.15 -1.13 -0.56
C ILE A 69 -8.01 0.05 -1.00
N VAL A 70 -8.98 -0.21 -1.88
CA VAL A 70 -10.12 0.68 -2.13
C VAL A 70 -11.36 -0.21 -2.05
N VAL A 71 -12.31 0.18 -1.20
CA VAL A 71 -13.55 -0.61 -1.06
C VAL A 71 -14.27 -0.72 -2.39
N PRO A 72 -14.94 -1.86 -2.69
CA PRO A 72 -15.50 -2.10 -4.02
C PRO A 72 -16.39 -0.99 -4.57
N GLU A 73 -17.25 -0.42 -3.74
CA GLU A 73 -18.17 0.64 -4.15
C GLU A 73 -17.49 1.98 -4.48
N CYS A 74 -16.22 2.14 -4.09
CA CYS A 74 -15.44 3.35 -4.33
C CYS A 74 -14.35 3.17 -5.38
N GLN A 75 -14.27 2.00 -6.01
CA GLN A 75 -13.29 1.73 -7.06
C GLN A 75 -13.64 2.46 -8.35
N LYS A 76 -12.64 2.63 -9.22
CA LYS A 76 -12.75 3.28 -10.53
C LYS A 76 -13.15 4.77 -10.47
N LYS A 77 -12.91 5.42 -9.35
CA LYS A 77 -13.17 6.86 -9.13
C LYS A 77 -11.88 7.66 -8.92
N GLY A 78 -10.72 7.08 -9.22
CA GLY A 78 -9.44 7.75 -9.04
C GLY A 78 -8.87 7.69 -7.62
N MET A 79 -9.53 7.00 -6.71
CA MET A 79 -9.09 6.91 -5.31
C MET A 79 -7.79 6.12 -5.15
N GLY A 80 -7.66 5.01 -5.87
CA GLY A 80 -6.41 4.24 -5.87
C GLY A 80 -5.24 5.06 -6.37
N HIS A 81 -5.43 5.83 -7.43
CA HIS A 81 -4.42 6.76 -7.95
C HIS A 81 -4.03 7.80 -6.90
N ALA A 82 -5.00 8.38 -6.21
CA ALA A 82 -4.74 9.39 -5.17
C ALA A 82 -3.93 8.80 -4.01
N ILE A 83 -4.27 7.60 -3.57
CA ILE A 83 -3.55 6.93 -2.47
C ILE A 83 -2.11 6.60 -2.91
N ILE A 84 -1.93 5.97 -4.06
CA ILE A 84 -0.60 5.55 -4.51
C ILE A 84 0.30 6.75 -4.79
N THR A 85 -0.27 7.86 -5.29
CA THR A 85 0.48 9.10 -5.48
C THR A 85 1.04 9.61 -4.15
N LYS A 86 0.23 9.60 -3.08
CA LYS A 86 0.69 9.97 -1.74
C LYS A 86 1.82 9.07 -1.25
N LEU A 87 1.71 7.77 -1.48
CA LEU A 87 2.73 6.81 -1.07
C LEU A 87 4.05 7.04 -1.83
N ILE A 88 3.97 7.24 -3.15
CA ILE A 88 5.14 7.52 -3.98
C ILE A 88 5.80 8.84 -3.57
N ASP A 89 5.01 9.88 -3.33
CA ASP A 89 5.53 11.19 -2.91
C ASP A 89 6.28 11.09 -1.58
N TYR A 90 5.77 10.30 -0.64
CA TYR A 90 6.47 10.04 0.61
C TYR A 90 7.86 9.42 0.38
N VAL A 91 7.94 8.40 -0.47
CA VAL A 91 9.21 7.72 -0.77
C VAL A 91 10.19 8.68 -1.46
N LYS A 92 9.70 9.52 -2.37
CA LYS A 92 10.53 10.56 -3.00
C LYS A 92 11.08 11.55 -1.98
N GLU A 93 10.27 11.90 -0.99
CA GLU A 93 10.64 12.85 0.06
C GLU A 93 11.74 12.32 0.98
N ILE A 94 11.66 11.04 1.37
CA ILE A 94 12.63 10.45 2.29
C ILE A 94 13.91 9.99 1.62
N LYS A 95 13.93 9.88 0.30
CA LYS A 95 15.11 9.41 -0.44
C LYS A 95 16.33 10.28 -0.16
N LEU A 96 17.46 9.65 0.18
CA LEU A 96 18.72 10.34 0.39
C LEU A 96 19.26 10.88 -0.93
N SER A 97 20.03 11.98 -0.88
CA SER A 97 20.61 12.61 -2.07
C SER A 97 21.51 11.63 -2.82
N ASP A 98 21.42 11.66 -4.15
CA ASP A 98 22.27 10.86 -5.06
C ASP A 98 22.11 9.34 -4.85
N THR A 99 20.93 8.93 -4.38
CA THR A 99 20.60 7.50 -4.21
C THR A 99 19.29 7.17 -4.93
N GLU A 100 18.98 5.89 -5.00
CA GLU A 100 17.66 5.43 -5.42
C GLU A 100 17.09 4.47 -4.38
N ILE A 101 15.76 4.43 -4.27
CA ILE A 101 15.04 3.47 -3.45
C ILE A 101 14.25 2.57 -4.38
N MET A 102 14.34 1.26 -4.19
CA MET A 102 13.41 0.35 -4.86
C MET A 102 12.07 0.40 -4.12
N LEU A 103 11.03 0.86 -4.80
CA LEU A 103 9.66 0.80 -4.29
C LEU A 103 8.96 -0.37 -4.98
N ASP A 104 8.58 -1.38 -4.22
CA ASP A 104 7.97 -2.58 -4.76
C ASP A 104 6.63 -2.92 -4.11
N LEU A 105 5.93 -3.85 -4.71
CA LEU A 105 4.66 -4.35 -4.21
C LEU A 105 4.37 -5.71 -4.84
N MET A 106 3.49 -6.46 -4.22
CA MET A 106 2.92 -7.66 -4.84
C MET A 106 1.57 -7.29 -5.44
N CYS A 107 1.50 -7.33 -6.77
CA CYS A 107 0.30 -6.93 -7.49
C CYS A 107 -0.78 -8.00 -7.41
N ALA A 108 -1.99 -7.62 -7.03
CA ALA A 108 -3.13 -8.52 -7.13
C ALA A 108 -3.39 -8.85 -8.60
N ARG A 109 -3.77 -10.10 -8.87
CA ARG A 109 -4.06 -10.56 -10.24
C ARG A 109 -5.10 -9.64 -10.88
N GLY A 110 -4.79 -9.18 -12.10
CA GLY A 110 -5.68 -8.31 -12.87
C GLY A 110 -5.49 -6.82 -12.64
N ARG A 111 -4.59 -6.42 -11.73
CA ARG A 111 -4.33 -5.01 -11.44
C ARG A 111 -3.04 -4.48 -12.06
N GLU A 112 -2.37 -5.29 -12.89
CA GLU A 112 -1.07 -4.94 -13.47
C GLU A 112 -1.11 -3.62 -14.23
N ASN A 113 -2.16 -3.38 -15.04
CA ASN A 113 -2.26 -2.16 -15.83
C ASN A 113 -2.41 -0.90 -14.98
N PHE A 114 -3.10 -1.02 -13.85
CA PHE A 114 -3.21 0.10 -12.90
C PHE A 114 -1.82 0.53 -12.44
N TYR A 115 -1.00 -0.43 -11.97
CA TYR A 115 0.33 -0.12 -11.46
C TYR A 115 1.29 0.33 -12.57
N LYS A 116 1.18 -0.24 -13.77
CA LYS A 116 2.01 0.20 -14.91
C LYS A 116 1.76 1.67 -15.25
N LYS A 117 0.51 2.12 -15.19
CA LYS A 117 0.16 3.54 -15.41
C LYS A 117 0.75 4.45 -14.33
N GLU A 118 0.99 3.92 -13.14
CA GLU A 118 1.62 4.67 -12.05
C GLU A 118 3.15 4.65 -12.13
N GLY A 119 3.73 3.96 -13.11
CA GLY A 119 5.17 3.94 -13.35
C GLY A 119 5.90 2.67 -12.89
N PHE A 120 5.16 1.66 -12.43
CA PHE A 120 5.77 0.41 -11.99
C PHE A 120 6.10 -0.51 -13.16
N ILE A 121 7.16 -1.29 -13.00
CA ILE A 121 7.63 -2.29 -13.97
C ILE A 121 7.25 -3.66 -13.45
N SER A 122 6.63 -4.48 -14.31
CA SER A 122 6.25 -5.85 -13.93
C SER A 122 7.45 -6.78 -13.89
N ARG A 123 7.41 -7.72 -12.94
CA ARG A 123 8.34 -8.86 -12.88
C ARG A 123 7.56 -10.16 -13.05
N PRO A 124 8.12 -11.21 -13.71
CA PRO A 124 9.45 -11.25 -14.33
C PRO A 124 9.47 -10.48 -15.66
N ASN A 125 10.68 -10.12 -16.09
CA ASN A 125 10.95 -9.57 -17.41
C ASN A 125 12.32 -10.06 -17.89
N ASP A 126 12.83 -9.49 -18.97
CA ASP A 126 14.09 -9.96 -19.56
C ASP A 126 15.30 -9.92 -18.62
N LYS A 127 15.26 -9.02 -17.62
CA LYS A 127 16.39 -8.77 -16.72
C LYS A 127 16.11 -9.16 -15.28
N LEU A 128 14.84 -9.24 -14.88
CA LEU A 128 14.44 -9.43 -13.48
C LEU A 128 13.58 -10.68 -13.32
N GLY A 129 13.91 -11.51 -12.34
CA GLY A 129 13.12 -12.67 -11.98
C GLY A 129 11.82 -12.29 -11.29
N PRO A 130 10.91 -13.27 -11.06
CA PRO A 130 9.64 -13.02 -10.41
C PRO A 130 9.79 -12.72 -8.91
N GLY A 131 8.81 -12.03 -8.34
CA GLY A 131 8.64 -11.97 -6.90
C GLY A 131 8.27 -13.36 -6.36
N MET A 132 8.68 -13.66 -5.12
CA MET A 132 8.41 -14.95 -4.49
C MET A 132 7.93 -14.72 -3.07
N ILE A 133 7.03 -15.59 -2.59
CA ILE A 133 6.47 -15.48 -1.24
C ILE A 133 6.54 -16.82 -0.51
N MET A 134 6.58 -16.74 0.81
CA MET A 134 6.45 -17.88 1.71
C MET A 134 5.63 -17.41 2.92
N TYR A 135 4.63 -18.19 3.30
CA TYR A 135 3.86 -17.91 4.52
C TYR A 135 4.46 -18.70 5.67
N ILE A 136 4.97 -17.98 6.68
CA ILE A 136 5.53 -18.58 7.88
C ILE A 136 4.39 -18.79 8.89
N LYS A 137 4.19 -20.03 9.30
CA LYS A 137 3.10 -20.40 10.22
C LYS A 137 3.64 -20.94 11.53
#